data_2de737bf5a461b9cab0c0bf1d02833a7
#
_entry.id   2de737bf5a461b9cab0c0bf1d02833a7
#
_cell.length_a   1.000
_cell.length_b   1.000
_cell.length_c   1.000
_cell.angle_alpha   90.00
_cell.angle_beta   90.00
_cell.angle_gamma   90.00
#
_symmetry.space_group_name_H-M   'P 1'
#
loop_
_entity.id
_entity.type
_entity.pdbx_description
1 polymer ?
#
loop_
_entity_poly.entity_id
_entity_poly.type
_entity_poly.pdbx_seq_one_letter_code
_entity_poly.pdbx_strand_id
1 'polypeptide(L)'
;NTGNPEPISVRDWVALCYNIAGKKLSLINVDPAIEQRAYFSFYPYAFQLDVSRQSQLLSDLTPLKEGLKQSFDWYLQHPDEVQKKPFMHFIDENLCL
;
A
#
# COMPACT_ATOMS: atom_id res chain seq x y z
N ASN A 1 -5.12 17.74 8.90
CA ASN A 1 -4.62 16.45 8.41
C ASN A 1 -5.76 15.46 8.38
N THR A 2 -5.78 14.65 7.34
CA THR A 2 -6.68 13.51 7.21
C THR A 2 -5.87 12.24 7.00
N GLY A 3 -6.25 11.14 7.63
CA GLY A 3 -5.55 9.88 7.49
C GLY A 3 -6.11 8.79 8.41
N ASN A 4 -5.54 7.61 8.31
CA ASN A 4 -5.86 6.54 9.23
C ASN A 4 -5.20 6.80 10.59
N PRO A 5 -5.91 6.68 11.71
CA PRO A 5 -5.36 6.91 13.05
C PRO A 5 -4.32 5.84 13.45
N GLU A 6 -4.38 4.66 12.85
CA GLU A 6 -3.48 3.55 13.16
C GLU A 6 -2.35 3.47 12.13
N PRO A 7 -1.08 3.64 12.53
CA PRO A 7 0.04 3.45 11.64
C PRO A 7 0.18 1.96 11.30
N ILE A 8 0.60 1.69 10.07
CA ILE A 8 0.88 0.34 9.62
C ILE A 8 2.25 0.31 8.94
N SER A 9 3.03 -0.73 9.15
CA SER A 9 4.28 -0.92 8.43
C SER A 9 4.00 -1.25 6.96
N VAL A 10 4.94 -0.91 6.07
CA VAL A 10 4.82 -1.28 4.64
C VAL A 10 4.68 -2.78 4.47
N ARG A 11 5.45 -3.55 5.23
CA ARG A 11 5.38 -5.03 5.22
C ARG A 11 3.98 -5.53 5.57
N ASP A 12 3.41 -5.00 6.64
CA ASP A 12 2.10 -5.44 7.12
C ASP A 12 0.99 -4.98 6.15
N TRP A 13 1.14 -3.80 5.56
CA TRP A 13 0.22 -3.32 4.55
C TRP A 13 0.22 -4.22 3.30
N VAL A 14 1.41 -4.57 2.80
CA VAL A 14 1.54 -5.50 1.67
C VAL A 14 0.95 -6.87 2.02
N ALA A 15 1.23 -7.39 3.22
CA ALA A 15 0.67 -8.66 3.68
C ALA A 15 -0.87 -8.61 3.74
N LEU A 16 -1.44 -7.50 4.20
CA LEU A 16 -2.89 -7.29 4.22
C LEU A 16 -3.48 -7.27 2.82
N CYS A 17 -2.84 -6.58 1.86
CA CYS A 17 -3.27 -6.56 0.46
C CYS A 17 -3.28 -7.97 -0.17
N TYR A 18 -2.22 -8.74 0.06
CA TYR A 18 -2.14 -10.12 -0.44
C TYR A 18 -3.20 -11.03 0.18
N ASN A 19 -3.47 -10.86 1.46
CA ASN A 19 -4.53 -11.59 2.17
C ASN A 19 -5.92 -11.28 1.57
N ILE A 20 -6.22 -10.00 1.33
CA ILE A 20 -7.48 -9.57 0.71
C ILE A 20 -7.62 -10.13 -0.71
N ALA A 21 -6.53 -10.15 -1.47
CA ALA A 21 -6.49 -10.71 -2.82
C ALA A 21 -6.53 -12.25 -2.86
N GLY A 22 -6.47 -12.92 -1.71
CA GLY A 22 -6.43 -14.38 -1.63
C GLY A 22 -5.16 -14.99 -2.22
N LYS A 23 -4.06 -14.21 -2.25
CA LYS A 23 -2.78 -14.64 -2.82
C LYS A 23 -1.73 -14.92 -1.75
N LYS A 24 -0.84 -15.85 -2.03
CA LYS A 24 0.29 -16.15 -1.16
C LYS A 24 1.34 -15.04 -1.30
N LEU A 25 1.72 -14.43 -0.17
CA LEU A 25 2.81 -13.46 -0.13
C LEU A 25 4.16 -14.16 -0.22
N SER A 26 5.02 -13.66 -1.10
CA SER A 26 6.45 -13.97 -1.12
C SER A 26 7.21 -12.65 -1.11
N LEU A 27 8.10 -12.48 -0.13
CA LEU A 27 8.93 -11.29 0.00
C LEU A 27 10.37 -11.65 -0.32
N ILE A 28 10.99 -10.82 -1.12
CA ILE A 28 12.41 -10.94 -1.49
C ILE A 28 13.11 -9.68 -0.99
N ASN A 29 14.22 -9.87 -0.29
CA ASN A 29 15.10 -8.76 0.07
C ASN A 29 15.97 -8.44 -1.14
N VAL A 30 15.85 -7.22 -1.64
CA VAL A 30 16.66 -6.73 -2.74
C VAL A 30 18.03 -6.31 -2.22
N ASP A 31 19.09 -6.66 -2.95
CA ASP A 31 20.44 -6.22 -2.62
C ASP A 31 20.50 -4.69 -2.58
N PRO A 32 20.97 -4.08 -1.48
CA PRO A 32 21.08 -2.62 -1.37
C PRO A 32 22.03 -1.99 -2.39
N ALA A 33 22.90 -2.79 -3.03
CA ALA A 33 23.76 -2.32 -4.12
C ALA A 33 23.01 -2.09 -5.43
N ILE A 34 21.80 -2.65 -5.58
CA ILE A 34 20.96 -2.41 -6.74
C ILE A 34 20.32 -1.03 -6.59
N GLU A 35 20.55 -0.16 -7.57
CA GLU A 35 19.93 1.15 -7.61
C GLU A 35 18.41 0.99 -7.71
N GLN A 36 17.72 1.49 -6.71
CA GLN A 36 16.26 1.43 -6.63
C GLN A 36 15.67 2.81 -6.88
N ARG A 37 14.65 2.87 -7.71
CA ARG A 37 13.85 4.09 -7.83
C ARG A 37 13.01 4.30 -6.58
N ALA A 38 13.03 5.51 -6.06
CA ALA A 38 12.19 5.92 -4.93
C ALA A 38 10.72 6.05 -5.37
N TYR A 39 10.01 4.93 -5.53
CA TYR A 39 8.58 4.94 -5.87
C TYR A 39 7.70 5.41 -4.73
N PHE A 40 8.16 5.16 -3.50
CA PHE A 40 7.50 5.56 -2.27
C PHE A 40 8.53 6.17 -1.32
N SER A 41 8.11 7.21 -0.62
CA SER A 41 8.92 7.78 0.45
C SER A 41 8.78 6.91 1.70
N PHE A 42 9.58 5.86 1.79
CA PHE A 42 9.68 5.07 3.01
C PHE A 42 10.73 5.68 3.93
N TYR A 43 10.36 5.84 5.16
CA TYR A 43 11.24 6.36 6.19
C TYR A 43 11.63 5.25 7.16
N PRO A 44 12.89 5.19 7.63
CA PRO A 44 13.35 4.18 8.57
C PRO A 44 12.87 4.45 10.01
N TYR A 45 11.88 5.29 10.20
CA TYR A 45 11.31 5.65 11.49
C TYR A 45 9.79 5.61 11.46
N ALA A 46 9.20 5.38 12.64
CA ALA A 46 7.76 5.43 12.81
C ALA A 46 7.26 6.88 12.62
N PHE A 47 6.23 7.01 11.80
CA PHE A 47 5.63 8.30 11.48
C PHE A 47 4.11 8.14 11.50
N GLN A 48 3.45 9.07 12.16
CA GLN A 48 2.00 9.08 12.30
C GLN A 48 1.48 10.49 12.16
N LEU A 49 0.37 10.64 11.44
CA LEU A 49 -0.33 11.91 11.34
C LEU A 49 -1.15 12.16 12.61
N ASP A 50 -1.10 13.39 13.09
CA ASP A 50 -2.07 13.85 14.08
C ASP A 50 -3.43 14.07 13.41
N VAL A 51 -4.38 13.20 13.72
CA VAL A 51 -5.74 13.20 13.18
C VAL A 51 -6.78 13.63 14.22
N SER A 52 -6.37 14.29 15.32
CA SER A 52 -7.26 14.70 16.41
C SER A 52 -8.45 15.53 15.92
N ARG A 53 -8.24 16.47 15.00
CA ARG A 53 -9.32 17.27 14.42
C ARG A 53 -10.27 16.46 13.54
N GLN A 54 -9.74 15.51 12.80
CA GLN A 54 -10.54 14.58 12.00
C GLN A 54 -11.48 13.79 12.90
N SER A 55 -10.97 13.24 14.01
CA SER A 55 -11.74 12.45 14.97
C SER A 55 -12.86 13.23 15.65
N GLN A 56 -12.74 14.55 15.74
CA GLN A 56 -13.81 15.41 16.25
C GLN A 56 -14.93 15.63 15.23
N LEU A 57 -14.64 15.53 13.93
CA LEU A 57 -15.60 15.78 12.85
C LEU A 57 -16.22 14.50 12.30
N LEU A 58 -15.50 13.41 12.36
CA LEU A 58 -15.88 12.10 11.80
C LEU A 58 -15.74 11.04 12.89
N SER A 59 -16.86 10.56 13.40
CA SER A 59 -16.90 9.50 14.42
C SER A 59 -16.66 8.10 13.82
N ASP A 60 -17.09 7.91 12.57
CA ASP A 60 -17.12 6.59 11.94
C ASP A 60 -16.16 6.56 10.74
N LEU A 61 -14.94 6.10 11.01
CA LEU A 61 -13.95 5.87 9.96
C LEU A 61 -14.01 4.42 9.49
N THR A 62 -14.00 4.22 8.18
CA THR A 62 -13.88 2.88 7.60
C THR A 62 -12.56 2.26 8.02
N PRO A 63 -12.54 1.09 8.66
CA PRO A 63 -11.31 0.40 9.02
C PRO A 63 -10.44 0.12 7.78
N LEU A 64 -9.11 0.19 7.93
CA LEU A 64 -8.17 0.03 6.82
C LEU A 64 -8.42 -1.24 6.01
N LYS A 65 -8.62 -2.38 6.68
CA LYS A 65 -8.89 -3.66 6.01
C LYS A 65 -10.16 -3.63 5.16
N GLU A 66 -11.20 -2.99 5.66
CA GLU A 66 -12.47 -2.87 4.94
C GLU A 66 -12.35 -1.93 3.75
N GLY A 67 -11.72 -0.77 3.92
CA GLY A 67 -11.45 0.17 2.84
C GLY A 67 -10.59 -0.43 1.72
N LEU A 68 -9.55 -1.19 2.09
CA LEU A 68 -8.72 -1.92 1.11
C LEU A 68 -9.53 -2.99 0.37
N LYS A 69 -10.41 -3.71 1.07
CA LYS A 69 -11.26 -4.70 0.42
C LYS A 69 -12.23 -4.04 -0.57
N GLN A 70 -12.89 -2.96 -0.19
CA GLN A 70 -13.77 -2.20 -1.08
C GLN A 70 -13.03 -1.70 -2.32
N SER A 71 -11.81 -1.16 -2.14
CA SER A 71 -10.97 -0.70 -3.24
C SER A 71 -10.55 -1.84 -4.17
N PHE A 72 -10.24 -3.01 -3.62
CA PHE A 72 -9.90 -4.19 -4.40
C PHE A 72 -11.08 -4.74 -5.18
N ASP A 73 -12.27 -4.81 -4.56
CA ASP A 73 -13.49 -5.24 -5.21
C ASP A 73 -13.86 -4.30 -6.38
N TRP A 74 -13.69 -2.98 -6.17
CA TRP A 74 -13.87 -2.00 -7.23
C TRP A 74 -12.88 -2.22 -8.39
N TYR A 75 -11.61 -2.41 -8.07
CA TYR A 75 -10.56 -2.70 -9.06
C TYR A 75 -10.89 -3.92 -9.93
N LEU A 76 -11.42 -4.99 -9.32
CA LEU A 76 -11.82 -6.19 -10.06
C LEU A 76 -13.01 -5.96 -11.00
N GLN A 77 -13.89 -5.03 -10.65
CA GLN A 77 -15.07 -4.69 -11.44
C GLN A 77 -14.77 -3.69 -12.58
N HIS A 78 -13.65 -2.96 -12.48
CA HIS A 78 -13.29 -1.88 -13.39
C HIS A 78 -11.88 -2.04 -13.99
N PRO A 79 -11.55 -3.21 -14.59
CA PRO A 79 -10.19 -3.48 -15.07
C PRO A 79 -9.72 -2.51 -16.16
N ASP A 80 -10.65 -2.00 -16.97
CA ASP A 80 -10.36 -1.09 -18.08
C ASP A 80 -10.09 0.35 -17.62
N GLU A 81 -10.48 0.69 -16.40
CA GLU A 81 -10.25 2.02 -15.83
C GLU A 81 -8.89 2.11 -15.11
N VAL A 82 -8.22 0.98 -14.92
CA VAL A 82 -6.93 0.91 -14.23
C VAL A 82 -5.79 1.14 -15.19
N GLN A 83 -5.07 2.24 -15.02
CA GLN A 83 -3.88 2.56 -15.81
C GLN A 83 -2.63 1.92 -15.19
N LYS A 84 -1.97 1.03 -15.93
CA LYS A 84 -0.65 0.53 -15.57
C LYS A 84 0.40 1.60 -15.90
N LYS A 85 1.20 1.97 -14.89
CA LYS A 85 2.27 2.95 -15.09
C LYS A 85 3.55 2.31 -15.66
N PRO A 86 4.30 3.00 -16.52
CA PRO A 86 5.50 2.46 -17.17
C PRO A 86 6.60 1.97 -16.23
N PHE A 87 6.65 2.47 -15.00
CA PHE A 87 7.67 2.06 -14.04
C PHE A 87 7.56 0.60 -13.58
N MET A 88 6.41 -0.04 -13.81
CA MET A 88 6.26 -1.47 -13.52
C MET A 88 7.20 -2.31 -14.40
N HIS A 89 7.51 -1.86 -15.61
CA HIS A 89 8.51 -2.51 -16.47
C HIS A 89 9.90 -2.52 -15.86
N PHE A 90 10.29 -1.45 -15.17
CA PHE A 90 11.58 -1.41 -14.47
C PHE A 90 11.69 -2.50 -13.40
N ILE A 91 10.61 -2.75 -12.66
CA ILE A 91 10.56 -3.83 -11.66
C ILE A 91 10.72 -5.18 -12.35
N ASP A 92 9.97 -5.42 -13.40
CA ASP A 92 10.00 -6.67 -14.16
C ASP A 92 11.38 -6.94 -14.76
N GLU A 93 12.04 -5.91 -15.31
CA GLU A 93 13.34 -6.03 -15.97
C GLU A 93 14.53 -6.17 -14.99
N ASN A 94 14.46 -5.53 -13.82
CA ASN A 94 15.60 -5.44 -12.90
C ASN A 94 15.46 -6.27 -11.64
N LEU A 95 14.24 -6.63 -11.25
CA LEU A 95 13.93 -7.34 -10.01
C LEU A 95 13.23 -8.69 -10.26
N CYS A 96 13.01 -9.07 -11.50
CA CYS A 96 12.54 -10.39 -11.87
C CYS A 96 13.62 -11.43 -11.57
N LEU A 97 13.39 -12.14 -10.51
CA LEU A 97 14.20 -13.26 -10.04
C LEU A 97 13.53 -14.58 -10.41
#